data_f705719c20195e478d1a0246f021ae4f
#
_entry.id   f705719c20195e478d1a0246f021ae4f
#
_cell.length_a   1.000
_cell.length_b   1.000
_cell.length_c   1.000
_cell.angle_alpha   90.00
_cell.angle_beta   90.00
_cell.angle_gamma   90.00
#
_symmetry.space_group_name_H-M   'P 1'
#
loop_
_entity.id
_entity.type
_entity.pdbx_description
1 polymer ?
#
loop_
_entity_poly.entity_id
_entity_poly.type
_entity_poly.pdbx_seq_one_letter_code
_entity_poly.pdbx_strand_id
1 'polypeptide(L)'
;IPLRLVGSEMCIRDSLNARIYAWWLMTLVLLGAFWFGKIGTVVLFFLISFAALREFMTLVYRRRSDYYSMVVCFYLLLPVQYYFVYDGWYGMFSIFIPVYGFLILPIIASLSGQTAHFLERAAKTQWMAMICIFCLSHVPALMFLDLDGFDNGNNILLLIFLIGVVQVSDVLQYVWGKLIGGAKIMPSLSPSKTISGTVGGILSATAIAALMAPITPFSHGQAAVIGFIVCLMGFFGGLVMSAIKRDYGVKDWGNMIRGHGGMLDRVDSICFAAPVFFHITRYFWNG
;
A
#
# COMPACT_ATOMS: atom_id res chain seq x y z
N ILE A 1 -9.01 23.66 -39.95
CA ILE A 1 -8.81 22.70 -38.85
C ILE A 1 -9.03 23.46 -37.55
N PRO A 2 -10.00 23.12 -36.71
CA PRO A 2 -10.31 23.90 -35.53
C PRO A 2 -9.17 23.80 -34.51
N LEU A 3 -8.61 24.93 -34.11
CA LEU A 3 -7.57 25.09 -33.08
C LEU A 3 -7.85 24.37 -31.75
N ARG A 4 -9.12 24.00 -31.50
CA ARG A 4 -9.57 23.25 -30.31
C ARG A 4 -9.06 21.79 -30.26
N LEU A 5 -8.80 21.15 -31.40
CA LEU A 5 -8.31 19.76 -31.48
C LEU A 5 -6.81 19.68 -31.16
N VAL A 6 -6.03 20.66 -31.61
CA VAL A 6 -4.57 20.71 -31.37
C VAL A 6 -4.25 20.90 -29.87
N GLY A 7 -5.01 21.74 -29.17
CA GLY A 7 -4.85 21.92 -27.74
C GLY A 7 -5.23 20.69 -26.89
N SER A 8 -6.23 19.92 -27.30
CA SER A 8 -6.63 18.71 -26.59
C SER A 8 -5.64 17.56 -26.75
N GLU A 9 -5.09 17.36 -27.95
CA GLU A 9 -4.07 16.33 -28.22
C GLU A 9 -2.74 16.65 -27.50
N MET A 10 -2.34 17.92 -27.44
CA MET A 10 -1.15 18.37 -26.71
C MET A 10 -1.29 18.13 -25.20
N CYS A 11 -2.42 18.47 -24.61
CA CYS A 11 -2.74 18.19 -23.20
C CYS A 11 -2.77 16.68 -22.88
N ILE A 12 -3.31 15.85 -23.78
CA ILE A 12 -3.36 14.39 -23.60
C ILE A 12 -1.95 13.81 -23.66
N ARG A 13 -1.13 14.25 -24.62
CA ARG A 13 0.25 13.78 -24.79
C ARG A 13 1.13 14.20 -23.63
N ASP A 14 1.01 15.42 -23.12
CA ASP A 14 1.77 15.90 -21.97
C ASP A 14 1.37 15.13 -20.68
N SER A 15 0.08 14.85 -20.51
CA SER A 15 -0.41 14.02 -19.42
C SER A 15 0.12 12.57 -19.51
N LEU A 16 0.19 11.99 -20.71
CA LEU A 16 0.72 10.64 -20.92
C LEU A 16 2.23 10.59 -20.65
N ASN A 17 2.98 11.55 -21.19
CA ASN A 17 4.42 11.63 -20.95
C ASN A 17 4.73 11.79 -19.44
N ALA A 18 4.01 12.66 -18.73
CA ALA A 18 4.18 12.84 -17.29
C ALA A 18 3.94 11.52 -16.52
N ARG A 19 2.96 10.71 -16.95
CA ARG A 19 2.70 9.39 -16.37
C ARG A 19 3.83 8.41 -16.62
N ILE A 20 4.34 8.35 -17.85
CA ILE A 20 5.45 7.46 -18.21
C ILE A 20 6.71 7.84 -17.41
N TYR A 21 7.05 9.12 -17.32
CA TYR A 21 8.19 9.58 -16.51
C TYR A 21 8.04 9.24 -15.03
N ALA A 22 6.84 9.41 -14.46
CA ALA A 22 6.59 9.07 -13.07
C ALA A 22 6.76 7.56 -12.81
N TRP A 23 6.31 6.69 -13.72
CA TRP A 23 6.52 5.25 -13.64
C TRP A 23 8.00 4.88 -13.68
N TRP A 24 8.76 5.43 -14.62
CA TRP A 24 10.21 5.20 -14.70
C TRP A 24 10.92 5.67 -13.45
N LEU A 25 10.57 6.86 -12.95
CA LEU A 25 11.16 7.38 -11.72
C LEU A 25 10.87 6.47 -10.51
N MET A 26 9.63 6.04 -10.33
CA MET A 26 9.27 5.13 -9.23
C MET A 26 10.03 3.80 -9.34
N THR A 27 10.14 3.24 -10.56
CA THR A 27 10.89 2.00 -10.80
C THR A 27 12.38 2.18 -10.51
N LEU A 28 12.99 3.26 -10.96
CA LEU A 28 14.41 3.55 -10.70
C LEU A 28 14.70 3.76 -9.20
N VAL A 29 13.81 4.45 -8.49
CA VAL A 29 13.93 4.63 -7.03
C VAL A 29 13.83 3.29 -6.31
N LEU A 30 12.90 2.42 -6.72
CA LEU A 30 12.74 1.08 -6.14
C LEU A 30 13.97 0.21 -6.41
N LEU A 31 14.46 0.16 -7.65
CA LEU A 31 15.66 -0.58 -8.02
C LEU A 31 16.89 -0.05 -7.30
N GLY A 32 17.01 1.28 -7.17
CA GLY A 32 18.07 1.90 -6.39
C GLY A 32 18.04 1.49 -4.92
N ALA A 33 16.87 1.47 -4.29
CA ALA A 33 16.73 1.00 -2.92
C ALA A 33 17.11 -0.48 -2.78
N PHE A 34 16.73 -1.31 -3.75
CA PHE A 34 17.08 -2.73 -3.78
C PHE A 34 18.59 -2.96 -3.94
N TRP A 35 19.28 -2.08 -4.67
CA TRP A 35 20.74 -2.14 -4.80
C TRP A 35 21.45 -1.98 -3.43
N PHE A 36 20.89 -1.16 -2.53
CA PHE A 36 21.38 -1.01 -1.16
C PHE A 36 20.87 -2.10 -0.20
N GLY A 37 20.18 -3.12 -0.69
CA GLY A 37 19.71 -4.27 0.07
C GLY A 37 18.71 -3.93 1.18
N LYS A 38 18.87 -4.59 2.35
CA LYS A 38 17.94 -4.45 3.49
C LYS A 38 17.78 -3.00 3.95
N ILE A 39 18.90 -2.28 4.10
CA ILE A 39 18.89 -0.89 4.58
C ILE A 39 18.18 0.03 3.58
N GLY A 40 18.52 -0.07 2.29
CA GLY A 40 17.88 0.75 1.26
C GLY A 40 16.38 0.54 1.19
N THR A 41 15.93 -0.71 1.30
CA THR A 41 14.51 -1.07 1.30
C THR A 41 13.79 -0.51 2.54
N VAL A 42 14.37 -0.64 3.74
CA VAL A 42 13.80 -0.07 4.99
C VAL A 42 13.68 1.45 4.89
N VAL A 43 14.73 2.13 4.44
CA VAL A 43 14.74 3.60 4.27
C VAL A 43 13.70 4.04 3.24
N LEU A 44 13.61 3.36 2.10
CA LEU A 44 12.60 3.69 1.08
C LEU A 44 11.18 3.57 1.65
N PHE A 45 10.85 2.45 2.28
CA PHE A 45 9.50 2.25 2.82
C PHE A 45 9.20 3.13 4.04
N PHE A 46 10.21 3.50 4.83
CA PHE A 46 10.09 4.56 5.84
C PHE A 46 9.66 5.89 5.22
N LEU A 47 10.30 6.32 4.13
CA LEU A 47 9.96 7.55 3.42
C LEU A 47 8.57 7.46 2.74
N ILE A 48 8.21 6.31 2.18
CA ILE A 48 6.87 6.06 1.63
C ILE A 48 5.82 6.16 2.74
N SER A 49 6.04 5.52 3.89
CA SER A 49 5.15 5.61 5.05
C SER A 49 5.03 7.03 5.58
N PHE A 50 6.14 7.77 5.65
CA PHE A 50 6.13 9.18 6.04
C PHE A 50 5.28 10.02 5.07
N ALA A 51 5.45 9.83 3.77
CA ALA A 51 4.69 10.55 2.74
C ALA A 51 3.20 10.17 2.80
N ALA A 52 2.88 8.87 2.93
CA ALA A 52 1.52 8.37 3.06
C ALA A 52 0.83 8.92 4.31
N LEU A 53 1.53 8.91 5.46
CA LEU A 53 1.07 9.46 6.73
C LEU A 53 0.76 10.96 6.61
N ARG A 54 1.65 11.72 5.95
CA ARG A 54 1.44 13.15 5.67
C ARG A 54 0.21 13.39 4.79
N GLU A 55 0.03 12.62 3.72
CA GLU A 55 -1.13 12.76 2.83
C GLU A 55 -2.43 12.44 3.56
N PHE A 56 -2.48 11.32 4.29
CA PHE A 56 -3.65 10.96 5.09
C PHE A 56 -4.00 12.07 6.09
N MET A 57 -2.98 12.60 6.77
CA MET A 57 -3.13 13.64 7.75
C MET A 57 -3.70 14.93 7.17
N THR A 58 -3.24 15.37 6.00
CA THR A 58 -3.72 16.61 5.37
C THR A 58 -5.22 16.58 5.04
N LEU A 59 -5.78 15.40 4.81
CA LEU A 59 -7.21 15.24 4.56
C LEU A 59 -8.03 15.16 5.85
N VAL A 60 -7.52 14.44 6.85
CA VAL A 60 -8.29 14.04 8.03
C VAL A 60 -8.26 15.08 9.14
N TYR A 61 -7.13 15.78 9.33
CA TYR A 61 -6.94 16.64 10.48
C TYR A 61 -7.27 18.10 10.19
N ARG A 62 -8.21 18.65 10.98
CA ARG A 62 -8.62 20.06 10.90
C ARG A 62 -8.55 20.80 12.24
N ARG A 63 -8.19 20.11 13.35
CA ARG A 63 -8.24 20.67 14.72
C ARG A 63 -6.90 20.69 15.38
N ARG A 64 -6.61 21.74 16.15
CA ARG A 64 -5.38 21.88 16.95
C ARG A 64 -5.23 20.81 18.06
N SER A 65 -6.37 20.26 18.54
CA SER A 65 -6.38 19.21 19.58
C SER A 65 -5.72 17.91 19.16
N ASP A 66 -5.60 17.66 17.85
CA ASP A 66 -5.06 16.40 17.33
C ASP A 66 -3.55 16.48 17.08
N TYR A 67 -2.95 17.65 17.31
CA TYR A 67 -1.55 17.92 17.03
C TYR A 67 -0.59 16.94 17.76
N TYR A 68 -0.83 16.68 19.04
CA TYR A 68 0.04 15.78 19.83
C TYR A 68 -0.02 14.33 19.34
N SER A 69 -1.20 13.83 18.97
CA SER A 69 -1.35 12.51 18.40
C SER A 69 -0.60 12.39 17.06
N MET A 70 -0.60 13.46 16.25
CA MET A 70 0.17 13.51 15.00
C MET A 70 1.67 13.48 15.25
N VAL A 71 2.16 14.30 16.20
CA VAL A 71 3.59 14.32 16.57
C VAL A 71 4.05 12.93 17.00
N VAL A 72 3.24 12.23 17.79
CA VAL A 72 3.55 10.86 18.22
C VAL A 72 3.57 9.88 17.04
N CYS A 73 2.65 9.99 16.08
CA CYS A 73 2.69 9.14 14.89
C CYS A 73 3.98 9.34 14.08
N PHE A 74 4.40 10.58 13.84
CA PHE A 74 5.58 10.88 13.02
C PHE A 74 6.92 10.63 13.73
N TYR A 75 7.04 11.01 15.00
CA TYR A 75 8.31 11.04 15.70
C TYR A 75 8.53 9.88 16.66
N LEU A 76 7.47 9.14 17.00
CA LEU A 76 7.59 7.96 17.86
C LEU A 76 7.17 6.68 17.11
N LEU A 77 5.90 6.59 16.69
CA LEU A 77 5.37 5.33 16.16
C LEU A 77 6.05 4.94 14.84
N LEU A 78 6.24 5.87 13.91
CA LEU A 78 6.87 5.58 12.63
C LEU A 78 8.34 5.15 12.79
N PRO A 79 9.24 5.90 13.43
CA PRO A 79 10.64 5.48 13.58
C PRO A 79 10.80 4.19 14.38
N VAL A 80 10.06 4.02 15.47
CA VAL A 80 10.17 2.84 16.32
C VAL A 80 9.67 1.59 15.62
N GLN A 81 8.58 1.67 14.84
CA GLN A 81 8.10 0.54 14.03
C GLN A 81 9.16 0.09 13.02
N TYR A 82 9.79 1.03 12.31
CA TYR A 82 10.82 0.71 11.33
C TYR A 82 12.15 0.27 11.97
N TYR A 83 12.42 0.71 13.20
CA TYR A 83 13.52 0.18 14.00
C TYR A 83 13.30 -1.31 14.31
N PHE A 84 12.09 -1.72 14.74
CA PHE A 84 11.78 -3.14 14.97
C PHE A 84 11.84 -3.98 13.70
N VAL A 85 11.51 -3.42 12.54
CA VAL A 85 11.72 -4.08 11.24
C VAL A 85 13.21 -4.33 11.01
N TYR A 86 14.04 -3.30 11.21
CA TYR A 86 15.48 -3.37 10.98
C TYR A 86 16.19 -4.32 11.96
N ASP A 87 15.78 -4.30 13.23
CA ASP A 87 16.31 -5.17 14.30
C ASP A 87 15.84 -6.62 14.15
N GLY A 88 14.83 -6.89 13.32
CA GLY A 88 14.23 -8.22 13.15
C GLY A 88 13.43 -8.70 14.35
N TRP A 89 13.08 -7.85 15.30
CA TRP A 89 12.30 -8.21 16.48
C TRP A 89 10.81 -8.39 16.16
N TYR A 90 10.49 -9.56 15.59
CA TYR A 90 9.14 -9.89 15.13
C TYR A 90 8.05 -9.69 16.18
N GLY A 91 8.27 -10.09 17.45
CA GLY A 91 7.29 -9.95 18.51
C GLY A 91 6.84 -8.50 18.68
N MET A 92 7.80 -7.57 18.86
CA MET A 92 7.49 -6.15 18.99
C MET A 92 6.98 -5.53 17.68
N PHE A 93 7.57 -5.90 16.54
CA PHE A 93 7.11 -5.47 15.22
C PHE A 93 5.60 -5.73 15.03
N SER A 94 5.13 -6.93 15.40
CA SER A 94 3.75 -7.35 15.17
C SER A 94 2.73 -6.71 16.11
N ILE A 95 3.12 -6.37 17.36
CA ILE A 95 2.19 -5.86 18.39
C ILE A 95 2.34 -4.36 18.66
N PHE A 96 3.44 -3.73 18.23
CA PHE A 96 3.73 -2.34 18.60
C PHE A 96 2.63 -1.36 18.20
N ILE A 97 2.24 -1.33 16.94
CA ILE A 97 1.15 -0.44 16.49
C ILE A 97 -0.23 -0.97 16.90
N PRO A 98 -0.59 -2.26 16.68
CA PRO A 98 -1.92 -2.76 17.02
C PRO A 98 -2.25 -2.74 18.50
N VAL A 99 -1.27 -2.83 19.38
CA VAL A 99 -1.49 -2.84 20.84
C VAL A 99 -1.02 -1.54 21.46
N TYR A 100 0.29 -1.25 21.43
CA TYR A 100 0.82 -0.06 22.12
C TYR A 100 0.41 1.23 21.43
N GLY A 101 0.49 1.32 20.11
CA GLY A 101 -0.01 2.47 19.36
C GLY A 101 -1.51 2.69 19.57
N PHE A 102 -2.28 1.59 19.54
CA PHE A 102 -3.73 1.61 19.78
C PHE A 102 -4.09 2.18 21.15
N LEU A 103 -3.31 1.90 22.21
CA LEU A 103 -3.53 2.42 23.56
C LEU A 103 -2.98 3.85 23.73
N ILE A 104 -1.78 4.12 23.23
CA ILE A 104 -1.09 5.41 23.41
C ILE A 104 -1.84 6.57 22.72
N LEU A 105 -2.32 6.35 21.49
CA LEU A 105 -2.94 7.42 20.72
C LEU A 105 -4.21 8.00 21.36
N PRO A 106 -5.18 7.20 21.85
CA PRO A 106 -6.33 7.73 22.58
C PRO A 106 -5.96 8.37 23.92
N ILE A 107 -4.95 7.84 24.63
CA ILE A 107 -4.46 8.46 25.87
C ILE A 107 -3.99 9.89 25.57
N ILE A 108 -3.14 10.07 24.55
CA ILE A 108 -2.63 11.39 24.16
C ILE A 108 -3.78 12.30 23.69
N ALA A 109 -4.72 11.75 22.91
CA ALA A 109 -5.90 12.51 22.47
C ALA A 109 -6.75 12.98 23.66
N SER A 110 -6.87 12.17 24.72
CA SER A 110 -7.63 12.50 25.94
C SER A 110 -6.99 13.62 26.75
N LEU A 111 -5.65 13.69 26.77
CA LEU A 111 -4.91 14.74 27.45
C LEU A 111 -5.16 16.15 26.86
N SER A 112 -5.69 16.23 25.64
CA SER A 112 -6.12 17.51 25.04
C SER A 112 -7.36 18.11 25.71
N GLY A 113 -8.06 17.34 26.58
CA GLY A 113 -9.30 17.76 27.26
C GLY A 113 -10.52 17.94 26.36
N GLN A 114 -10.41 17.68 25.07
CA GLN A 114 -11.51 17.87 24.10
C GLN A 114 -12.33 16.58 23.92
N THR A 115 -13.58 16.62 24.38
CA THR A 115 -14.51 15.49 24.32
C THR A 115 -15.29 15.40 22.99
N ALA A 116 -15.41 16.54 22.27
CA ALA A 116 -16.16 16.59 21.01
C ALA A 116 -15.59 15.64 19.95
N HIS A 117 -16.43 14.71 19.48
CA HIS A 117 -16.06 13.69 18.48
C HIS A 117 -14.81 12.86 18.88
N PHE A 118 -14.61 12.62 20.17
CA PHE A 118 -13.39 11.94 20.68
C PHE A 118 -13.15 10.59 20.00
N LEU A 119 -14.17 9.72 19.98
CA LEU A 119 -14.04 8.37 19.40
C LEU A 119 -13.75 8.43 17.88
N GLU A 120 -14.42 9.33 17.17
CA GLU A 120 -14.18 9.53 15.73
C GLU A 120 -12.72 9.98 15.47
N ARG A 121 -12.21 10.92 16.25
CA ARG A 121 -10.83 11.41 16.15
C ARG A 121 -9.81 10.32 16.47
N ALA A 122 -10.03 9.58 17.57
CA ALA A 122 -9.18 8.47 17.97
C ALA A 122 -9.17 7.37 16.90
N ALA A 123 -10.34 6.97 16.37
CA ALA A 123 -10.45 5.98 15.32
C ALA A 123 -9.70 6.42 14.04
N LYS A 124 -9.85 7.68 13.59
CA LYS A 124 -9.14 8.21 12.43
C LYS A 124 -7.62 8.13 12.59
N THR A 125 -7.11 8.49 13.77
CA THR A 125 -5.67 8.42 14.07
C THR A 125 -5.17 6.98 14.09
N GLN A 126 -5.94 6.06 14.66
CA GLN A 126 -5.62 4.63 14.68
C GLN A 126 -5.61 4.03 13.27
N TRP A 127 -6.63 4.32 12.46
CA TRP A 127 -6.66 3.90 11.04
C TRP A 127 -5.45 4.42 10.27
N MET A 128 -5.10 5.68 10.47
CA MET A 128 -3.93 6.28 9.84
C MET A 128 -2.64 5.55 10.24
N ALA A 129 -2.43 5.28 11.53
CA ALA A 129 -1.25 4.56 12.02
C ALA A 129 -1.21 3.11 11.49
N MET A 130 -2.36 2.43 11.46
CA MET A 130 -2.46 1.06 10.94
C MET A 130 -2.14 1.00 9.45
N ILE A 131 -2.74 1.84 8.62
CA ILE A 131 -2.55 1.79 7.16
C ILE A 131 -1.16 2.30 6.78
N CYS A 132 -0.78 3.51 7.24
CA CYS A 132 0.41 4.19 6.74
C CYS A 132 1.70 3.73 7.41
N ILE A 133 1.65 3.17 8.63
CA ILE A 133 2.85 2.72 9.33
C ILE A 133 2.88 1.19 9.39
N PHE A 134 1.91 0.56 10.06
CA PHE A 134 1.94 -0.88 10.32
C PHE A 134 1.86 -1.69 9.03
N CYS A 135 0.84 -1.49 8.21
CA CYS A 135 0.65 -2.28 6.99
C CYS A 135 1.83 -2.11 6.01
N LEU A 136 2.29 -0.88 5.78
CA LEU A 136 3.41 -0.61 4.88
C LEU A 136 4.74 -1.17 5.39
N SER A 137 4.96 -1.21 6.71
CA SER A 137 6.19 -1.76 7.29
C SER A 137 6.38 -3.25 7.05
N HIS A 138 5.31 -3.98 6.69
CA HIS A 138 5.40 -5.41 6.35
C HIS A 138 6.13 -5.66 5.02
N VAL A 139 6.17 -4.68 4.12
CA VAL A 139 6.91 -4.85 2.86
C VAL A 139 8.40 -5.00 3.10
N PRO A 140 9.11 -4.04 3.74
CA PRO A 140 10.52 -4.22 4.04
C PRO A 140 10.79 -5.33 5.06
N ALA A 141 9.84 -5.69 5.91
CA ALA A 141 9.98 -6.79 6.86
C ALA A 141 10.19 -8.15 6.17
N LEU A 142 9.71 -8.33 4.93
CA LEU A 142 10.01 -9.52 4.11
C LEU A 142 11.51 -9.76 3.92
N MET A 143 12.33 -8.70 3.90
CA MET A 143 13.79 -8.82 3.74
C MET A 143 14.49 -9.48 4.93
N PHE A 144 13.81 -9.60 6.07
CA PHE A 144 14.34 -10.09 7.34
C PHE A 144 13.80 -11.48 7.72
N LEU A 145 12.98 -12.09 6.85
CA LEU A 145 12.52 -13.46 7.04
C LEU A 145 13.69 -14.44 6.85
N ASP A 146 13.76 -15.45 7.72
CA ASP A 146 14.65 -16.60 7.57
C ASP A 146 13.80 -17.77 7.08
N LEU A 147 13.92 -18.08 5.79
CA LEU A 147 13.03 -19.02 5.11
C LEU A 147 13.76 -20.33 4.83
N ASP A 148 13.16 -21.43 5.25
CA ASP A 148 13.69 -22.78 5.04
C ASP A 148 13.90 -23.08 3.55
N GLY A 149 15.15 -23.44 3.21
CA GLY A 149 15.53 -23.80 1.84
C GLY A 149 15.57 -22.64 0.83
N PHE A 150 15.42 -21.39 1.29
CA PHE A 150 15.50 -20.20 0.46
C PHE A 150 16.63 -19.29 0.95
N ASP A 151 17.57 -18.98 0.08
CA ASP A 151 18.73 -18.16 0.44
C ASP A 151 18.28 -16.75 0.88
N ASN A 152 18.69 -16.34 2.08
CA ASN A 152 18.38 -15.02 2.67
C ASN A 152 18.82 -13.83 1.78
N GLY A 153 19.75 -14.01 0.86
CA GLY A 153 20.10 -13.03 -0.17
C GLY A 153 18.98 -12.80 -1.18
N ASN A 154 18.09 -13.77 -1.36
CA ASN A 154 17.02 -13.76 -2.36
C ASN A 154 15.68 -13.19 -1.85
N ASN A 155 15.58 -12.77 -0.58
CA ASN A 155 14.34 -12.23 -0.01
C ASN A 155 13.78 -11.03 -0.78
N ILE A 156 14.62 -10.32 -1.53
CA ILE A 156 14.20 -9.26 -2.44
C ILE A 156 13.21 -9.75 -3.51
N LEU A 157 13.31 -11.02 -3.91
CA LEU A 157 12.42 -11.64 -4.88
C LEU A 157 10.99 -11.78 -4.33
N LEU A 158 10.83 -11.91 -3.01
CA LEU A 158 9.50 -11.87 -2.36
C LEU A 158 8.84 -10.49 -2.49
N LEU A 159 9.64 -9.41 -2.40
CA LEU A 159 9.12 -8.06 -2.62
C LEU A 159 8.71 -7.88 -4.08
N ILE A 160 9.53 -8.39 -5.02
CA ILE A 160 9.21 -8.35 -6.45
C ILE A 160 7.94 -9.15 -6.73
N PHE A 161 7.78 -10.33 -6.11
CA PHE A 161 6.57 -11.12 -6.19
C PHE A 161 5.35 -10.36 -5.67
N LEU A 162 5.39 -9.85 -4.44
CA LEU A 162 4.28 -9.12 -3.83
C LEU A 162 3.88 -7.88 -4.65
N ILE A 163 4.85 -7.00 -4.90
CA ILE A 163 4.60 -5.73 -5.62
C ILE A 163 4.16 -6.03 -7.06
N GLY A 164 4.84 -6.95 -7.73
CA GLY A 164 4.54 -7.33 -9.11
C GLY A 164 3.13 -7.89 -9.25
N VAL A 165 2.77 -8.87 -8.43
CA VAL A 165 1.45 -9.53 -8.49
C VAL A 165 0.32 -8.53 -8.20
N VAL A 166 0.47 -7.67 -7.17
CA VAL A 166 -0.54 -6.64 -6.84
C VAL A 166 -0.70 -5.63 -7.97
N GLN A 167 0.41 -5.07 -8.47
CA GLN A 167 0.36 -4.05 -9.54
C GLN A 167 -0.16 -4.63 -10.85
N VAL A 168 0.24 -5.84 -11.22
CA VAL A 168 -0.26 -6.53 -12.40
C VAL A 168 -1.75 -6.83 -12.26
N SER A 169 -2.22 -7.22 -11.07
CA SER A 169 -3.64 -7.42 -10.80
C SER A 169 -4.45 -6.15 -11.06
N ASP A 170 -4.00 -5.00 -10.56
CA ASP A 170 -4.70 -3.73 -10.77
C ASP A 170 -4.74 -3.32 -12.24
N VAL A 171 -3.65 -3.51 -12.98
CA VAL A 171 -3.61 -3.26 -14.42
C VAL A 171 -4.55 -4.20 -15.18
N LEU A 172 -4.51 -5.50 -14.88
CA LEU A 172 -5.35 -6.49 -15.56
C LEU A 172 -6.84 -6.30 -15.23
N GLN A 173 -7.19 -5.89 -14.01
CA GLN A 173 -8.56 -5.52 -13.67
C GLN A 173 -9.07 -4.37 -14.55
N TYR A 174 -8.22 -3.36 -14.81
CA TYR A 174 -8.57 -2.29 -15.73
C TYR A 174 -8.72 -2.79 -17.18
N VAL A 175 -7.79 -3.59 -17.66
CA VAL A 175 -7.79 -4.13 -19.04
C VAL A 175 -9.04 -4.99 -19.27
N TRP A 176 -9.30 -5.98 -18.44
CA TRP A 176 -10.48 -6.83 -18.56
C TRP A 176 -11.79 -6.04 -18.41
N GLY A 177 -11.81 -5.07 -17.51
CA GLY A 177 -12.96 -4.20 -17.33
C GLY A 177 -13.26 -3.32 -18.54
N LYS A 178 -12.24 -2.95 -19.32
CA LYS A 178 -12.39 -2.20 -20.58
C LYS A 178 -12.77 -3.11 -21.75
N LEU A 179 -12.21 -4.30 -21.83
CA LEU A 179 -12.44 -5.24 -22.93
C LEU A 179 -13.84 -5.87 -22.88
N ILE A 180 -14.24 -6.36 -21.70
CA ILE A 180 -15.51 -7.08 -21.52
C ILE A 180 -16.62 -6.13 -21.07
N GLY A 181 -16.30 -5.11 -20.26
CA GLY A 181 -17.30 -4.21 -19.67
C GLY A 181 -18.15 -4.92 -18.61
N GLY A 182 -19.43 -4.55 -18.51
CA GLY A 182 -20.41 -5.21 -17.63
C GLY A 182 -20.77 -4.43 -16.38
N ALA A 183 -21.44 -5.12 -15.45
CA ALA A 183 -21.96 -4.53 -14.23
C ALA A 183 -20.85 -3.97 -13.34
N LYS A 184 -21.10 -2.82 -12.71
CA LYS A 184 -20.20 -2.21 -11.76
C LYS A 184 -20.34 -2.89 -10.41
N ILE A 185 -19.21 -3.09 -9.70
CA ILE A 185 -19.23 -3.73 -8.37
C ILE A 185 -19.80 -2.78 -7.32
N MET A 186 -19.27 -1.57 -7.23
CA MET A 186 -19.69 -0.53 -6.27
C MET A 186 -19.64 0.84 -6.94
N PRO A 187 -20.71 1.25 -7.67
CA PRO A 187 -20.72 2.50 -8.43
C PRO A 187 -20.44 3.75 -7.59
N SER A 188 -20.90 3.77 -6.33
CA SER A 188 -20.71 4.88 -5.40
C SER A 188 -19.27 5.06 -4.92
N LEU A 189 -18.52 3.98 -4.79
CA LEU A 189 -17.12 4.01 -4.31
C LEU A 189 -16.13 4.10 -5.46
N SER A 190 -16.29 3.21 -6.44
CA SER A 190 -15.38 3.09 -7.59
C SER A 190 -16.17 2.85 -8.87
N PRO A 191 -16.54 3.92 -9.59
CA PRO A 191 -17.39 3.82 -10.79
C PRO A 191 -16.69 3.15 -11.97
N SER A 192 -15.38 2.93 -11.91
CA SER A 192 -14.59 2.27 -12.96
C SER A 192 -14.49 0.76 -12.80
N LYS A 193 -14.63 0.20 -11.59
CA LYS A 193 -14.45 -1.24 -11.34
C LYS A 193 -15.67 -2.04 -11.76
N THR A 194 -15.47 -3.07 -12.62
CA THR A 194 -16.49 -3.99 -13.12
C THR A 194 -16.28 -5.40 -12.56
N ILE A 195 -17.35 -6.20 -12.51
CA ILE A 195 -17.27 -7.61 -12.07
C ILE A 195 -16.32 -8.39 -12.99
N SER A 196 -16.51 -8.28 -14.30
CA SER A 196 -15.65 -8.94 -15.31
C SER A 196 -14.18 -8.54 -15.19
N GLY A 197 -13.93 -7.23 -14.97
CA GLY A 197 -12.58 -6.71 -14.75
C GLY A 197 -11.93 -7.30 -13.50
N THR A 198 -12.66 -7.33 -12.39
CA THR A 198 -12.12 -7.86 -11.14
C THR A 198 -11.86 -9.36 -11.19
N VAL A 199 -12.81 -10.15 -11.68
CA VAL A 199 -12.65 -11.61 -11.80
C VAL A 199 -11.54 -11.94 -12.80
N GLY A 200 -11.57 -11.37 -14.01
CA GLY A 200 -10.56 -11.59 -15.04
C GLY A 200 -9.17 -11.14 -14.58
N GLY A 201 -9.06 -9.97 -13.93
CA GLY A 201 -7.79 -9.43 -13.43
C GLY A 201 -7.19 -10.30 -12.33
N ILE A 202 -7.97 -10.68 -11.32
CA ILE A 202 -7.50 -11.55 -10.22
C ILE A 202 -7.08 -12.93 -10.76
N LEU A 203 -7.89 -13.58 -11.61
CA LEU A 203 -7.55 -14.89 -12.14
C LEU A 203 -6.29 -14.85 -13.01
N SER A 204 -6.16 -13.84 -13.87
CA SER A 204 -4.97 -13.68 -14.71
C SER A 204 -3.71 -13.39 -13.88
N ALA A 205 -3.81 -12.53 -12.85
CA ALA A 205 -2.69 -12.25 -11.95
C ALA A 205 -2.33 -13.47 -11.10
N THR A 206 -3.30 -14.30 -10.70
CA THR A 206 -3.08 -15.59 -10.02
C THR A 206 -2.27 -16.54 -10.90
N ALA A 207 -2.58 -16.63 -12.19
CA ALA A 207 -1.82 -17.43 -13.14
C ALA A 207 -0.36 -16.90 -13.27
N ILE A 208 -0.18 -15.58 -13.32
CA ILE A 208 1.15 -14.97 -13.34
C ILE A 208 1.90 -15.27 -12.04
N ALA A 209 1.25 -15.19 -10.88
CA ALA A 209 1.85 -15.57 -9.61
C ALA A 209 2.33 -17.03 -9.60
N ALA A 210 1.55 -17.97 -10.17
CA ALA A 210 1.98 -19.35 -10.34
C ALA A 210 3.23 -19.47 -11.23
N LEU A 211 3.34 -18.68 -12.29
CA LEU A 211 4.53 -18.65 -13.16
C LEU A 211 5.76 -18.03 -12.48
N MET A 212 5.55 -17.17 -11.49
CA MET A 212 6.63 -16.59 -10.67
C MET A 212 7.13 -17.52 -9.56
N ALA A 213 6.57 -18.72 -9.36
CA ALA A 213 7.01 -19.69 -8.36
C ALA A 213 8.53 -19.92 -8.34
N PRO A 214 9.24 -20.02 -9.48
CA PRO A 214 10.70 -20.28 -9.47
C PRO A 214 11.56 -19.22 -8.78
N ILE A 215 11.04 -18.01 -8.57
CA ILE A 215 11.75 -16.94 -7.85
C ILE A 215 11.33 -16.84 -6.38
N THR A 216 10.56 -17.78 -5.87
CA THR A 216 10.02 -17.81 -4.51
C THR A 216 10.28 -19.19 -3.87
N PRO A 217 10.15 -19.35 -2.54
CA PRO A 217 10.22 -20.65 -1.90
C PRO A 217 8.96 -21.51 -2.13
N PHE A 218 7.99 -21.03 -2.90
CA PHE A 218 6.69 -21.65 -3.09
C PHE A 218 6.68 -22.62 -4.27
N SER A 219 5.93 -23.72 -4.15
CA SER A 219 5.53 -24.51 -5.32
C SER A 219 4.55 -23.71 -6.21
N HIS A 220 4.38 -24.11 -7.48
CA HIS A 220 3.45 -23.42 -8.40
C HIS A 220 2.02 -23.32 -7.85
N GLY A 221 1.52 -24.38 -7.18
CA GLY A 221 0.21 -24.38 -6.55
C GLY A 221 0.12 -23.42 -5.36
N GLN A 222 1.16 -23.41 -4.50
CA GLN A 222 1.24 -22.49 -3.37
C GLN A 222 1.34 -21.03 -3.83
N ALA A 223 2.18 -20.74 -4.83
CA ALA A 223 2.29 -19.42 -5.43
C ALA A 223 0.97 -18.94 -6.03
N ALA A 224 0.19 -19.82 -6.67
CA ALA A 224 -1.14 -19.51 -7.17
C ALA A 224 -2.11 -19.13 -6.02
N VAL A 225 -2.17 -19.95 -4.96
CA VAL A 225 -3.05 -19.68 -3.81
C VAL A 225 -2.66 -18.38 -3.10
N ILE A 226 -1.39 -18.19 -2.85
CA ILE A 226 -0.86 -16.95 -2.23
C ILE A 226 -1.15 -15.76 -3.13
N GLY A 227 -0.88 -15.86 -4.43
CA GLY A 227 -1.15 -14.82 -5.42
C GLY A 227 -2.63 -14.45 -5.48
N PHE A 228 -3.53 -15.44 -5.44
CA PHE A 228 -4.97 -15.20 -5.37
C PHE A 228 -5.36 -14.41 -4.11
N ILE A 229 -4.87 -14.82 -2.93
CA ILE A 229 -5.13 -14.13 -1.65
C ILE A 229 -4.61 -12.69 -1.70
N VAL A 230 -3.38 -12.49 -2.17
CA VAL A 230 -2.73 -11.18 -2.29
C VAL A 230 -3.50 -10.25 -3.23
N CYS A 231 -3.94 -10.76 -4.40
CA CYS A 231 -4.76 -10.00 -5.35
C CYS A 231 -6.12 -9.61 -4.74
N LEU A 232 -6.76 -10.55 -4.03
CA LEU A 232 -8.04 -10.31 -3.38
C LEU A 232 -7.92 -9.25 -2.28
N MET A 233 -6.87 -9.34 -1.44
CA MET A 233 -6.60 -8.35 -0.39
C MET A 233 -6.25 -6.98 -0.98
N GLY A 234 -5.46 -6.94 -2.06
CA GLY A 234 -5.18 -5.69 -2.79
C GLY A 234 -6.45 -5.04 -3.35
N PHE A 235 -7.34 -5.84 -3.94
CA PHE A 235 -8.65 -5.36 -4.42
C PHE A 235 -9.49 -4.75 -3.30
N PHE A 236 -9.62 -5.44 -2.15
CA PHE A 236 -10.36 -4.92 -0.99
C PHE A 236 -9.68 -3.69 -0.38
N GLY A 237 -8.35 -3.67 -0.34
CA GLY A 237 -7.57 -2.51 0.08
C GLY A 237 -7.94 -1.28 -0.74
N GLY A 238 -7.87 -1.38 -2.05
CA GLY A 238 -8.27 -0.30 -2.97
C GLY A 238 -9.72 0.13 -2.82
N LEU A 239 -10.65 -0.78 -2.45
CA LEU A 239 -12.05 -0.42 -2.14
C LEU A 239 -12.17 0.36 -0.84
N VAL A 240 -11.52 -0.11 0.24
CA VAL A 240 -11.53 0.59 1.55
C VAL A 240 -10.92 1.97 1.42
N MET A 241 -9.77 2.08 0.76
CA MET A 241 -9.11 3.38 0.53
C MET A 241 -9.97 4.30 -0.33
N SER A 242 -10.70 3.76 -1.30
CA SER A 242 -11.68 4.53 -2.08
C SER A 242 -12.85 4.99 -1.23
N ALA A 243 -13.37 4.15 -0.31
CA ALA A 243 -14.44 4.52 0.61
C ALA A 243 -14.03 5.70 1.49
N ILE A 244 -12.83 5.65 2.09
CA ILE A 244 -12.29 6.75 2.90
C ILE A 244 -12.18 8.03 2.06
N LYS A 245 -11.64 7.97 0.83
CA LYS A 245 -11.56 9.14 -0.06
C LYS A 245 -12.95 9.76 -0.33
N ARG A 246 -13.97 8.94 -0.58
CA ARG A 246 -15.34 9.42 -0.83
C ARG A 246 -15.98 10.03 0.41
N ASP A 247 -15.74 9.48 1.60
CA ASP A 247 -16.20 10.07 2.87
C ASP A 247 -15.65 11.48 3.08
N TYR A 248 -14.42 11.76 2.64
CA TYR A 248 -13.80 13.09 2.64
C TYR A 248 -14.14 13.95 1.39
N GLY A 249 -14.94 13.45 0.46
CA GLY A 249 -15.34 14.18 -0.76
C GLY A 249 -14.21 14.37 -1.78
N VAL A 250 -13.14 13.57 -1.69
CA VAL A 250 -11.98 13.65 -2.58
C VAL A 250 -11.86 12.41 -3.48
N LYS A 251 -11.10 12.55 -4.56
CA LYS A 251 -10.80 11.45 -5.49
C LYS A 251 -9.44 10.84 -5.23
N ASP A 252 -8.44 11.66 -4.99
CA ASP A 252 -7.05 11.29 -4.81
C ASP A 252 -6.58 11.78 -3.43
N TRP A 253 -5.62 11.07 -2.81
CA TRP A 253 -5.07 11.42 -1.50
C TRP A 253 -4.24 12.68 -1.51
N GLY A 254 -3.61 12.99 -2.65
CA GLY A 254 -2.74 14.14 -2.81
C GLY A 254 -2.33 14.35 -4.27
N ASN A 255 -1.38 15.25 -4.49
CA ASN A 255 -0.83 15.59 -5.80
C ASN A 255 0.70 15.44 -5.85
N MET A 256 1.27 14.58 -4.99
CA MET A 256 2.72 14.44 -4.87
C MET A 256 3.36 13.89 -6.14
N ILE A 257 2.67 12.97 -6.81
CA ILE A 257 3.17 12.34 -8.05
C ILE A 257 2.39 12.92 -9.25
N ARG A 258 3.06 13.72 -10.08
CA ARG A 258 2.44 14.35 -11.24
C ARG A 258 1.75 13.33 -12.14
N GLY A 259 0.47 13.53 -12.40
CA GLY A 259 -0.36 12.66 -13.25
C GLY A 259 -0.82 11.34 -12.59
N HIS A 260 -0.45 11.09 -11.31
CA HIS A 260 -0.77 9.84 -10.60
C HIS A 260 -1.39 10.03 -9.20
N GLY A 261 -1.64 11.26 -8.76
CA GLY A 261 -2.20 11.52 -7.44
C GLY A 261 -1.15 11.52 -6.32
N GLY A 262 -1.52 11.05 -5.14
CA GLY A 262 -0.66 10.95 -3.98
C GLY A 262 0.18 9.68 -3.92
N MET A 263 1.10 9.65 -2.95
CA MET A 263 1.87 8.45 -2.61
C MET A 263 0.95 7.33 -2.11
N LEU A 264 -0.04 7.67 -1.29
CA LEU A 264 -0.99 6.71 -0.75
C LEU A 264 -1.88 6.09 -1.84
N ASP A 265 -2.14 6.82 -2.95
CA ASP A 265 -2.82 6.28 -4.13
C ASP A 265 -2.00 5.20 -4.87
N ARG A 266 -0.70 5.11 -4.62
CA ARG A 266 0.20 4.11 -5.25
C ARG A 266 0.40 2.86 -4.42
N VAL A 267 0.14 2.94 -3.13
CA VAL A 267 0.34 1.84 -2.17
C VAL A 267 -0.95 1.33 -1.53
N ASP A 268 -2.10 1.86 -1.93
CA ASP A 268 -3.41 1.52 -1.36
C ASP A 268 -3.72 0.01 -1.42
N SER A 269 -3.47 -0.63 -2.55
CA SER A 269 -3.63 -2.09 -2.72
C SER A 269 -2.56 -2.87 -1.91
N ILE A 270 -1.33 -2.36 -1.85
CA ILE A 270 -0.21 -3.00 -1.15
C ILE A 270 -0.42 -2.97 0.37
N CYS A 271 -1.00 -1.90 0.93
CA CYS A 271 -1.26 -1.79 2.36
C CYS A 271 -2.04 -2.98 2.94
N PHE A 272 -2.99 -3.53 2.19
CA PHE A 272 -3.79 -4.67 2.65
C PHE A 272 -3.15 -6.02 2.28
N ALA A 273 -2.46 -6.08 1.15
CA ALA A 273 -1.83 -7.30 0.68
C ALA A 273 -0.57 -7.66 1.49
N ALA A 274 0.25 -6.67 1.86
CA ALA A 274 1.55 -6.89 2.46
C ALA A 274 1.49 -7.61 3.83
N PRO A 275 0.64 -7.22 4.80
CA PRO A 275 0.56 -7.94 6.07
C PRO A 275 0.15 -9.40 5.89
N VAL A 276 -0.83 -9.65 5.03
CA VAL A 276 -1.34 -11.00 4.78
C VAL A 276 -0.25 -11.86 4.12
N PHE A 277 0.42 -11.34 3.10
CA PHE A 277 1.52 -12.04 2.46
C PHE A 277 2.66 -12.33 3.43
N PHE A 278 3.07 -11.34 4.23
CA PHE A 278 4.14 -11.50 5.22
C PHE A 278 3.81 -12.60 6.24
N HIS A 279 2.62 -12.55 6.85
CA HIS A 279 2.26 -13.52 7.88
C HIS A 279 2.04 -14.93 7.33
N ILE A 280 1.47 -15.09 6.13
CA ILE A 280 1.37 -16.40 5.47
C ILE A 280 2.77 -16.95 5.19
N THR A 281 3.64 -16.14 4.57
CA THR A 281 5.00 -16.57 4.23
C THR A 281 5.79 -16.96 5.49
N ARG A 282 5.71 -16.10 6.52
CA ARG A 282 6.36 -16.38 7.79
C ARG A 282 5.85 -17.66 8.45
N TYR A 283 4.53 -17.87 8.51
CA TYR A 283 3.92 -18.99 9.21
C TYR A 283 4.28 -20.34 8.58
N PHE A 284 4.32 -20.42 7.26
CA PHE A 284 4.49 -21.70 6.57
C PHE A 284 5.93 -22.01 6.14
N TRP A 285 6.81 -21.00 6.03
CA TRP A 285 8.18 -21.17 5.49
C TRP A 285 9.28 -20.60 6.39
N ASN A 286 8.98 -19.91 7.47
CA ASN A 286 10.03 -19.42 8.37
C ASN A 286 10.36 -20.50 9.39
N GLY A 287 11.65 -20.91 9.43
CA GLY A 287 12.21 -21.83 10.38
C GLY A 287 12.30 -21.32 11.81
#